data_b32106e07c0085e4583fd13fd0d3ad9a
#
_entry.id   b32106e07c0085e4583fd13fd0d3ad9a
#
_cell.length_a   1.000
_cell.length_b   1.000
_cell.length_c   1.000
_cell.angle_alpha   90.00
_cell.angle_beta   90.00
_cell.angle_gamma   90.00
#
_symmetry.space_group_name_H-M   'P 1'
#
loop_
_entity.id
_entity.type
_entity.pdbx_description
1 polymer ?
#
loop_
_entity_poly.entity_id
_entity_poly.type
_entity_poly.pdbx_seq_one_letter_code
_entity_poly.pdbx_strand_id
1 'polypeptide(L)'
;GTIINENLINLLLKNNIKLVTCAKLDKNDVAENEAVYEISKNILNNEQSNLTIKDPRQGRCNIISNINGLLVFDHEQLFLINSVTDEIGVASLKPYSYVKKNQVIASIKAIPFAINKEVLKQIIKASNHCFKVLPFLKKNVHLIQSRNQNTLEKVLEKTLVTTKKRLLNCGITSILEKKCNHEVKSLSSKIQESIDENADIILVFGASA
;
A
#
# COMPACT_ATOMS: atom_id res chain seq x y z
N GLY A 1 -13.01 4.65 22.92
CA GLY A 1 -13.63 5.07 24.19
C GLY A 1 -14.73 6.12 23.94
N THR A 2 -15.60 6.29 24.88
CA THR A 2 -16.66 7.31 24.84
C THR A 2 -16.21 8.50 25.68
N ILE A 3 -16.29 9.71 25.11
CA ILE A 3 -15.99 10.94 25.85
C ILE A 3 -17.12 11.20 26.85
N ILE A 4 -16.79 11.32 28.13
CA ILE A 4 -17.74 11.63 29.21
C ILE A 4 -18.02 13.13 29.17
N ASN A 5 -19.26 13.49 28.87
CA ASN A 5 -19.80 14.84 28.91
C ASN A 5 -21.04 14.88 29.82
N GLU A 6 -21.58 16.07 30.09
CA GLU A 6 -22.74 16.27 30.96
C GLU A 6 -23.97 15.43 30.55
N ASN A 7 -24.23 15.29 29.24
CA ASN A 7 -25.34 14.50 28.74
C ASN A 7 -25.16 13.01 29.09
N LEU A 8 -23.93 12.48 28.92
CA LEU A 8 -23.63 11.09 29.26
C LEU A 8 -23.72 10.88 30.78
N ILE A 9 -23.22 11.82 31.60
CA ILE A 9 -23.34 11.74 33.06
C ILE A 9 -24.82 11.63 33.46
N ASN A 10 -25.68 12.49 32.91
CA ASN A 10 -27.11 12.47 33.19
C ASN A 10 -27.77 11.15 32.76
N LEU A 11 -27.35 10.58 31.63
CA LEU A 11 -27.82 9.27 31.14
C LEU A 11 -27.38 8.14 32.07
N LEU A 12 -26.14 8.14 32.53
CA LEU A 12 -25.61 7.15 33.46
C LEU A 12 -26.39 7.17 34.79
N LEU A 13 -26.61 8.38 35.33
CA LEU A 13 -27.37 8.55 36.56
C LEU A 13 -28.83 8.08 36.41
N LYS A 14 -29.50 8.38 35.32
CA LYS A 14 -30.87 7.89 35.02
C LYS A 14 -30.95 6.35 34.96
N ASN A 15 -29.88 5.70 34.56
CA ASN A 15 -29.77 4.25 34.49
C ASN A 15 -29.16 3.63 35.77
N ASN A 16 -29.12 4.37 36.89
CA ASN A 16 -28.54 3.92 38.16
C ASN A 16 -27.06 3.48 38.09
N ILE A 17 -26.32 3.89 37.10
CA ILE A 17 -24.88 3.62 37.01
C ILE A 17 -24.16 4.70 37.82
N LYS A 18 -23.66 4.31 38.99
CA LYS A 18 -23.04 5.24 39.95
C LYS A 18 -21.51 5.31 39.85
N LEU A 19 -20.88 4.32 39.18
CA LEU A 19 -19.41 4.25 39.06
C LEU A 19 -19.05 3.85 37.65
N VAL A 20 -18.12 4.58 37.06
CA VAL A 20 -17.47 4.26 35.77
C VAL A 20 -15.97 4.45 35.89
N THR A 21 -15.20 3.58 35.27
CA THR A 21 -13.74 3.77 35.13
C THR A 21 -13.47 4.62 33.90
N CYS A 22 -12.73 5.71 34.08
CA CYS A 22 -12.38 6.59 32.97
C CYS A 22 -10.93 7.07 33.09
N ALA A 23 -10.33 7.49 31.96
CA ALA A 23 -9.07 8.20 31.93
C ALA A 23 -9.35 9.72 31.91
N LYS A 24 -8.63 10.48 32.75
CA LYS A 24 -8.63 11.95 32.72
C LYS A 24 -7.33 12.39 32.06
N LEU A 25 -7.48 13.15 30.97
CA LEU A 25 -6.33 13.71 30.26
C LEU A 25 -5.81 14.95 30.98
N ASP A 26 -4.49 15.07 31.06
CA ASP A 26 -3.81 16.23 31.60
C ASP A 26 -3.61 17.32 30.53
N LYS A 27 -3.16 18.51 30.94
CA LYS A 27 -2.93 19.64 30.02
C LYS A 27 -1.88 19.36 28.93
N ASN A 28 -0.97 18.45 29.19
CA ASN A 28 0.09 18.04 28.28
C ASN A 28 -0.23 16.77 27.48
N ASP A 29 -1.45 16.27 27.60
CA ASP A 29 -1.91 15.10 26.85
C ASP A 29 -2.64 15.52 25.58
N VAL A 30 -2.45 14.72 24.54
CA VAL A 30 -3.19 14.75 23.27
C VAL A 30 -4.00 13.47 23.16
N ALA A 31 -5.30 13.59 22.95
CA ALA A 31 -6.21 12.44 22.85
C ALA A 31 -5.77 11.46 21.73
N GLU A 32 -6.02 10.16 21.94
CA GLU A 32 -5.59 9.08 21.04
C GLU A 32 -5.92 9.33 19.55
N ASN A 33 -7.15 9.78 19.25
CA ASN A 33 -7.58 10.02 17.86
C ASN A 33 -6.85 11.22 17.24
N GLU A 34 -6.66 12.29 18.00
CA GLU A 34 -5.94 13.49 17.57
C GLU A 34 -4.47 13.15 17.32
N ALA A 35 -3.83 12.45 18.25
CA ALA A 35 -2.43 12.04 18.13
C ALA A 35 -2.17 11.20 16.88
N VAL A 36 -2.96 10.14 16.64
CA VAL A 36 -2.77 9.31 15.44
C VAL A 36 -3.09 10.04 14.15
N TYR A 37 -3.99 11.03 14.19
CA TYR A 37 -4.29 11.86 13.03
C TYR A 37 -3.13 12.79 12.67
N GLU A 38 -2.55 13.48 13.66
CA GLU A 38 -1.39 14.36 13.47
C GLU A 38 -0.16 13.57 12.95
N ILE A 39 0.11 12.39 13.48
CA ILE A 39 1.16 11.49 12.98
C ILE A 39 0.88 11.11 11.52
N SER A 40 -0.36 10.72 11.22
CA SER A 40 -0.77 10.32 9.86
C SER A 40 -0.60 11.46 8.85
N LYS A 41 -0.97 12.69 9.24
CA LYS A 41 -0.76 13.88 8.41
C LYS A 41 0.71 14.10 8.10
N ASN A 42 1.58 13.99 9.10
CA ASN A 42 3.00 14.21 8.91
C ASN A 42 3.65 13.12 8.03
N ILE A 43 3.23 11.87 8.19
CA ILE A 43 3.62 10.74 7.32
C ILE A 43 3.27 11.02 5.86
N LEU A 44 2.14 11.68 5.58
CA LEU A 44 1.63 11.96 4.24
C LEU A 44 1.88 13.39 3.75
N ASN A 45 2.67 14.20 4.43
CA ASN A 45 2.89 15.61 4.09
C ASN A 45 3.50 15.83 2.67
N ASN A 46 2.99 15.08 1.69
CA ASN A 46 3.36 15.14 0.27
C ASN A 46 2.10 14.95 -0.58
N GLU A 47 1.70 16.00 -1.31
CA GLU A 47 0.55 15.98 -2.21
C GLU A 47 0.63 14.89 -3.29
N GLN A 48 1.84 14.44 -3.63
CA GLN A 48 2.08 13.41 -4.64
C GLN A 48 2.17 11.99 -4.06
N SER A 49 1.77 11.78 -2.80
CA SER A 49 1.85 10.45 -2.15
C SER A 49 0.89 9.42 -2.74
N ASN A 50 -0.20 9.87 -3.41
CA ASN A 50 -1.32 9.04 -3.86
C ASN A 50 -2.00 8.27 -2.72
N LEU A 51 -2.04 8.87 -1.53
CA LEU A 51 -2.58 8.29 -0.32
C LEU A 51 -3.62 9.21 0.33
N THR A 52 -4.51 8.64 1.12
CA THR A 52 -5.51 9.36 1.91
C THR A 52 -5.58 8.81 3.32
N ILE A 53 -5.74 9.70 4.29
CA ILE A 53 -5.96 9.38 5.70
C ILE A 53 -7.45 9.13 5.90
N LYS A 54 -7.80 8.03 6.59
CA LYS A 54 -9.16 7.78 7.07
C LYS A 54 -9.37 8.44 8.43
N ASP A 55 -10.62 8.81 8.73
CA ASP A 55 -10.98 9.37 10.02
C ASP A 55 -10.56 8.43 11.16
N PRO A 56 -9.85 8.95 12.17
CA PRO A 56 -9.41 8.14 13.30
C PRO A 56 -10.59 7.63 14.12
N ARG A 57 -10.47 6.39 14.59
CA ARG A 57 -11.45 5.79 15.51
C ARG A 57 -10.73 4.93 16.55
N GLN A 58 -11.07 5.12 17.83
CA GLN A 58 -10.51 4.33 18.94
C GLN A 58 -8.98 4.25 18.91
N GLY A 59 -8.33 5.40 18.74
CA GLY A 59 -6.87 5.51 18.67
C GLY A 59 -6.24 4.85 17.44
N ARG A 60 -7.00 4.55 16.38
CA ARG A 60 -6.48 3.99 15.13
C ARG A 60 -6.77 4.92 13.95
N CYS A 61 -5.77 5.13 13.14
CA CYS A 61 -5.87 5.83 11.87
C CYS A 61 -5.31 4.96 10.74
N ASN A 62 -6.07 4.79 9.66
CA ASN A 62 -5.65 4.01 8.51
C ASN A 62 -5.28 4.93 7.35
N ILE A 63 -4.21 4.57 6.66
CA ILE A 63 -3.77 5.18 5.41
C ILE A 63 -4.14 4.25 4.27
N ILE A 64 -4.82 4.79 3.26
CA ILE A 64 -5.29 4.04 2.09
C ILE A 64 -4.69 4.56 0.80
N SER A 65 -4.53 3.67 -0.17
CA SER A 65 -4.10 4.03 -1.52
C SER A 65 -5.25 4.62 -2.34
N ASN A 66 -4.97 5.72 -3.06
CA ASN A 66 -5.91 6.35 -4.00
C ASN A 66 -5.88 5.72 -5.39
N ILE A 67 -4.84 4.93 -5.67
CA ILE A 67 -4.59 4.34 -7.00
C ILE A 67 -4.16 2.88 -6.87
N ASN A 68 -4.18 2.15 -7.98
CA ASN A 68 -3.41 0.92 -8.11
C ASN A 68 -1.95 1.29 -8.34
N GLY A 69 -1.02 0.67 -7.62
CA GLY A 69 0.39 1.03 -7.76
C GLY A 69 1.31 0.19 -6.90
N LEU A 70 2.51 0.68 -6.76
CA LEU A 70 3.57 0.08 -5.96
C LEU A 70 3.79 0.92 -4.69
N LEU A 71 3.64 0.30 -3.52
CA LEU A 71 3.92 0.94 -2.24
C LEU A 71 5.43 1.11 -2.07
N VAL A 72 5.87 2.35 -1.83
CA VAL A 72 7.28 2.66 -1.61
C VAL A 72 7.44 3.44 -0.32
N PHE A 73 8.35 3.00 0.51
CA PHE A 73 8.79 3.68 1.73
C PHE A 73 10.15 3.15 2.17
N ASP A 74 10.85 3.92 3.01
CA ASP A 74 12.09 3.51 3.65
C ASP A 74 11.78 2.71 4.92
N HIS A 75 12.23 1.46 4.96
CA HIS A 75 12.04 0.57 6.10
C HIS A 75 12.75 1.07 7.37
N GLU A 76 13.91 1.69 7.24
CA GLU A 76 14.66 2.27 8.35
C GLU A 76 13.87 3.41 9.00
N GLN A 77 13.22 4.26 8.18
CA GLN A 77 12.37 5.33 8.69
C GLN A 77 11.18 4.80 9.48
N LEU A 78 10.53 3.72 9.01
CA LEU A 78 9.43 3.08 9.74
C LEU A 78 9.92 2.49 11.07
N PHE A 79 11.10 1.88 11.09
CA PHE A 79 11.73 1.38 12.30
C PHE A 79 12.00 2.53 13.30
N LEU A 80 12.56 3.65 12.84
CA LEU A 80 12.80 4.83 13.67
C LEU A 80 11.53 5.37 14.31
N ILE A 81 10.41 5.47 13.56
CA ILE A 81 9.13 5.90 14.11
C ILE A 81 8.70 5.00 15.27
N ASN A 82 8.74 3.69 15.06
CA ASN A 82 8.33 2.70 16.07
C ASN A 82 9.31 2.58 17.26
N SER A 83 10.53 3.13 17.12
CA SER A 83 11.54 3.12 18.19
C SER A 83 11.43 4.31 19.14
N VAL A 84 10.60 5.33 18.83
CA VAL A 84 10.45 6.52 19.68
C VAL A 84 9.75 6.19 20.98
N THR A 85 8.72 5.33 20.94
CA THR A 85 7.92 4.96 22.11
C THR A 85 7.12 3.68 21.83
N ASP A 86 6.79 2.95 22.88
CA ASP A 86 5.87 1.81 22.82
C ASP A 86 4.37 2.23 22.84
N GLU A 87 4.09 3.52 23.03
CA GLU A 87 2.72 4.04 23.09
C GLU A 87 2.06 4.17 21.71
N ILE A 88 2.84 4.24 20.64
CA ILE A 88 2.39 4.33 19.24
C ILE A 88 3.01 3.22 18.42
N GLY A 89 2.16 2.52 17.66
CA GLY A 89 2.60 1.55 16.67
C GLY A 89 2.20 1.95 15.26
N VAL A 90 3.12 1.90 14.31
CA VAL A 90 2.88 2.05 12.87
C VAL A 90 3.15 0.73 12.18
N ALA A 91 2.11 0.12 11.64
CA ALA A 91 2.21 -1.12 10.85
C ALA A 91 1.88 -0.84 9.39
N SER A 92 2.57 -1.51 8.47
CA SER A 92 2.36 -1.36 7.03
C SER A 92 2.46 -2.67 6.27
N LEU A 93 1.99 -2.68 5.02
CA LEU A 93 2.37 -3.70 4.05
C LEU A 93 3.88 -3.62 3.80
N LYS A 94 4.47 -4.69 3.24
CA LYS A 94 5.89 -4.67 2.88
C LYS A 94 6.18 -3.63 1.80
N PRO A 95 7.37 -2.99 1.80
CA PRO A 95 7.78 -2.12 0.71
C PRO A 95 7.76 -2.90 -0.61
N TYR A 96 7.50 -2.18 -1.70
CA TYR A 96 7.35 -2.73 -3.05
C TYR A 96 6.17 -3.70 -3.22
N SER A 97 5.21 -3.72 -2.28
CA SER A 97 3.95 -4.45 -2.48
C SER A 97 3.09 -3.77 -3.55
N TYR A 98 2.49 -4.59 -4.43
CA TYR A 98 1.37 -4.15 -5.24
C TYR A 98 0.19 -3.79 -4.35
N VAL A 99 -0.39 -2.63 -4.54
CA VAL A 99 -1.58 -2.18 -3.82
C VAL A 99 -2.70 -1.78 -4.77
N LYS A 100 -3.93 -1.99 -4.33
CA LYS A 100 -5.13 -1.60 -5.07
C LYS A 100 -5.65 -0.26 -4.54
N LYS A 101 -6.38 0.45 -5.39
CA LYS A 101 -7.17 1.61 -4.96
C LYS A 101 -8.08 1.23 -3.79
N ASN A 102 -8.15 2.10 -2.78
CA ASN A 102 -8.87 1.92 -1.52
C ASN A 102 -8.33 0.83 -0.58
N GLN A 103 -7.19 0.23 -0.88
CA GLN A 103 -6.54 -0.72 0.02
C GLN A 103 -5.86 0.02 1.17
N VAL A 104 -6.00 -0.49 2.41
CA VAL A 104 -5.21 -0.03 3.56
C VAL A 104 -3.76 -0.45 3.35
N ILE A 105 -2.84 0.54 3.38
CA ILE A 105 -1.41 0.32 3.21
C ILE A 105 -0.65 0.40 4.53
N ALA A 106 -1.15 1.20 5.46
CA ALA A 106 -0.59 1.33 6.79
C ALA A 106 -1.69 1.68 7.81
N SER A 107 -1.44 1.36 9.07
CA SER A 107 -2.28 1.71 10.22
C SER A 107 -1.42 2.25 11.33
N ILE A 108 -1.82 3.39 11.88
CA ILE A 108 -1.24 3.98 13.07
C ILE A 108 -2.17 3.68 14.24
N LYS A 109 -1.62 3.22 15.37
CA LYS A 109 -2.39 2.89 16.56
C LYS A 109 -1.76 3.51 17.80
N ALA A 110 -2.54 4.28 18.56
CA ALA A 110 -2.21 4.66 19.92
C ALA A 110 -2.65 3.54 20.89
N ILE A 111 -1.76 3.16 21.80
CA ILE A 111 -2.06 2.15 22.81
C ILE A 111 -2.80 2.76 24.00
N PRO A 112 -2.34 3.89 24.60
CA PRO A 112 -3.07 4.58 25.65
C PRO A 112 -4.17 5.50 25.07
N PHE A 113 -5.03 6.02 25.94
CA PHE A 113 -6.10 6.96 25.57
C PHE A 113 -5.60 8.37 25.22
N ALA A 114 -4.36 8.68 25.57
CA ALA A 114 -3.70 9.94 25.24
C ALA A 114 -2.19 9.74 25.15
N ILE A 115 -1.53 10.64 24.42
CA ILE A 115 -0.07 10.67 24.23
C ILE A 115 0.44 12.02 24.74
N ASN A 116 1.56 12.02 25.46
CA ASN A 116 2.20 13.24 25.88
C ASN A 116 2.66 14.09 24.69
N LYS A 117 2.46 15.40 24.74
CA LYS A 117 2.81 16.35 23.65
C LYS A 117 4.27 16.28 23.24
N GLU A 118 5.20 16.09 24.15
CA GLU A 118 6.63 16.02 23.82
C GLU A 118 6.96 14.71 23.10
N VAL A 119 6.36 13.60 23.52
CA VAL A 119 6.48 12.32 22.83
C VAL A 119 5.89 12.41 21.40
N LEU A 120 4.70 13.02 21.28
CA LEU A 120 4.08 13.24 19.97
C LEU A 120 4.96 14.07 19.03
N LYS A 121 5.60 15.14 19.53
CA LYS A 121 6.56 15.93 18.74
C LYS A 121 7.75 15.12 18.25
N GLN A 122 8.28 14.22 19.08
CA GLN A 122 9.38 13.34 18.68
C GLN A 122 8.96 12.38 17.56
N ILE A 123 7.76 11.78 17.67
CA ILE A 123 7.21 10.91 16.63
C ILE A 123 6.99 11.69 15.32
N ILE A 124 6.39 12.89 15.40
CA ILE A 124 6.18 13.75 14.23
C ILE A 124 7.51 14.08 13.55
N LYS A 125 8.56 14.39 14.31
CA LYS A 125 9.90 14.66 13.76
C LYS A 125 10.48 13.43 13.04
N ALA A 126 10.24 12.21 13.54
CA ALA A 126 10.71 10.97 12.94
C ALA A 126 9.87 10.51 11.73
N SER A 127 8.62 10.98 11.59
CA SER A 127 7.63 10.40 10.68
C SER A 127 7.46 11.14 9.34
N ASN A 128 8.36 12.05 8.99
CA ASN A 128 8.21 12.91 7.81
C ASN A 128 8.27 12.13 6.49
N HIS A 129 7.26 12.33 5.62
CA HIS A 129 7.18 11.82 4.23
C HIS A 129 7.50 10.32 4.05
N CYS A 130 6.99 9.46 4.95
CA CYS A 130 7.39 8.05 4.98
C CYS A 130 6.84 7.24 3.80
N PHE A 131 5.57 7.40 3.42
CA PHE A 131 4.89 6.53 2.44
C PHE A 131 4.51 7.24 1.15
N LYS A 132 4.61 6.52 0.03
CA LYS A 132 4.02 6.92 -1.26
C LYS A 132 3.60 5.68 -2.05
N VAL A 133 2.63 5.85 -2.94
CA VAL A 133 2.27 4.84 -3.95
C VAL A 133 2.61 5.37 -5.32
N LEU A 134 3.50 4.67 -6.01
CA LEU A 134 3.90 4.99 -7.38
C LEU A 134 2.91 4.36 -8.35
N PRO A 135 2.34 5.12 -9.30
CA PRO A 135 1.49 4.57 -10.34
C PRO A 135 2.31 3.70 -11.30
N PHE A 136 1.68 2.68 -11.84
CA PHE A 136 2.27 1.94 -12.96
C PHE A 136 2.22 2.78 -14.23
N LEU A 137 3.31 2.75 -15.00
CA LEU A 137 3.38 3.41 -16.29
C LEU A 137 2.72 2.53 -17.37
N LYS A 138 2.01 3.15 -18.30
CA LYS A 138 1.54 2.46 -19.50
C LYS A 138 2.75 2.05 -20.33
N LYS A 139 2.81 0.78 -20.72
CA LYS A 139 3.91 0.19 -21.45
C LYS A 139 3.38 -0.63 -22.63
N ASN A 140 4.09 -0.57 -23.77
CA ASN A 140 3.87 -1.44 -24.90
C ASN A 140 4.59 -2.78 -24.64
N VAL A 141 3.82 -3.84 -24.43
CA VAL A 141 4.35 -5.15 -24.05
C VAL A 141 4.21 -6.14 -25.19
N HIS A 142 5.31 -6.76 -25.61
CA HIS A 142 5.31 -7.87 -26.54
C HIS A 142 5.57 -9.18 -25.79
N LEU A 143 4.73 -10.17 -26.05
CA LEU A 143 4.85 -11.53 -25.51
C LEU A 143 5.30 -12.45 -26.64
N ILE A 144 6.54 -12.94 -26.55
CA ILE A 144 7.08 -13.93 -27.49
C ILE A 144 6.97 -15.32 -26.87
N GLN A 145 6.27 -16.22 -27.51
CA GLN A 145 6.15 -17.60 -27.08
C GLN A 145 6.87 -18.53 -28.09
N SER A 146 7.94 -19.18 -27.62
CA SER A 146 8.61 -20.18 -28.46
C SER A 146 7.95 -21.55 -28.27
N ARG A 147 7.86 -22.32 -29.37
CA ARG A 147 7.24 -23.66 -29.38
C ARG A 147 8.15 -24.67 -30.03
N ASN A 148 8.13 -25.88 -29.53
CA ASN A 148 8.66 -27.07 -30.16
C ASN A 148 7.52 -27.92 -30.79
N GLN A 149 7.84 -29.03 -31.41
CA GLN A 149 6.85 -29.89 -32.06
C GLN A 149 5.77 -30.43 -31.10
N ASN A 150 6.09 -30.56 -29.81
CA ASN A 150 5.19 -31.11 -28.79
C ASN A 150 4.41 -30.01 -28.01
N THR A 151 4.64 -28.76 -28.30
CA THR A 151 3.98 -27.67 -27.58
C THR A 151 2.52 -27.54 -28.03
N LEU A 152 1.60 -27.84 -27.11
CA LEU A 152 0.16 -27.74 -27.38
C LEU A 152 -0.29 -26.28 -27.43
N GLU A 153 -1.11 -25.93 -28.42
CA GLU A 153 -1.68 -24.57 -28.58
C GLU A 153 -2.39 -24.10 -27.30
N LYS A 154 -3.11 -24.99 -26.61
CA LYS A 154 -3.78 -24.69 -25.33
C LYS A 154 -2.81 -24.17 -24.24
N VAL A 155 -1.53 -24.59 -24.26
CA VAL A 155 -0.52 -24.09 -23.31
C VAL A 155 -0.17 -22.64 -23.63
N LEU A 156 0.00 -22.30 -24.91
CA LEU A 156 0.29 -20.94 -25.36
C LEU A 156 -0.88 -20.00 -25.05
N GLU A 157 -2.11 -20.43 -25.31
CA GLU A 157 -3.32 -19.66 -24.98
C GLU A 157 -3.43 -19.41 -23.47
N LYS A 158 -3.22 -20.44 -22.63
CA LYS A 158 -3.24 -20.32 -21.18
C LYS A 158 -2.16 -19.32 -20.69
N THR A 159 -0.97 -19.37 -21.27
CA THR A 159 0.14 -18.46 -20.97
C THR A 159 -0.25 -17.03 -21.31
N LEU A 160 -0.82 -16.79 -22.49
CA LEU A 160 -1.30 -15.47 -22.92
C LEU A 160 -2.36 -14.92 -21.96
N VAL A 161 -3.40 -15.71 -21.66
CA VAL A 161 -4.49 -15.31 -20.75
C VAL A 161 -3.95 -14.97 -19.36
N THR A 162 -3.06 -15.82 -18.83
CA THR A 162 -2.47 -15.61 -17.50
C THR A 162 -1.60 -14.35 -17.47
N THR A 163 -0.79 -14.14 -18.51
CA THR A 163 0.07 -12.95 -18.65
C THR A 163 -0.75 -11.69 -18.78
N LYS A 164 -1.79 -11.69 -19.63
CA LYS A 164 -2.75 -10.58 -19.74
C LYS A 164 -3.35 -10.19 -18.39
N LYS A 165 -3.82 -11.18 -17.62
CA LYS A 165 -4.41 -10.94 -16.30
C LYS A 165 -3.40 -10.32 -15.31
N ARG A 166 -2.14 -10.76 -15.33
CA ARG A 166 -1.08 -10.20 -14.47
C ARG A 166 -0.75 -8.77 -14.85
N LEU A 167 -0.59 -8.49 -16.15
CA LEU A 167 -0.24 -7.18 -16.66
C LEU A 167 -1.38 -6.17 -16.52
N LEU A 168 -2.63 -6.62 -16.59
CA LEU A 168 -3.80 -5.76 -16.32
C LEU A 168 -3.77 -5.15 -14.91
N ASN A 169 -3.29 -5.89 -13.92
CA ASN A 169 -3.09 -5.36 -12.56
C ASN A 169 -2.08 -4.21 -12.54
N CYS A 170 -1.13 -4.18 -13.47
CA CYS A 170 -0.14 -3.11 -13.64
C CYS A 170 -0.61 -2.02 -14.63
N GLY A 171 -1.92 -1.99 -14.98
CA GLY A 171 -2.47 -1.00 -15.90
C GLY A 171 -2.11 -1.20 -17.37
N ILE A 172 -1.51 -2.35 -17.73
CA ILE A 172 -1.16 -2.71 -19.10
C ILE A 172 -2.34 -3.45 -19.71
N THR A 173 -3.00 -2.85 -20.68
CA THR A 173 -4.22 -3.37 -21.32
C THR A 173 -3.98 -4.01 -22.68
N SER A 174 -2.88 -3.66 -23.35
CA SER A 174 -2.53 -4.16 -24.66
C SER A 174 -1.24 -4.98 -24.61
N ILE A 175 -1.30 -6.18 -25.17
CA ILE A 175 -0.15 -7.08 -25.29
C ILE A 175 -0.17 -7.62 -26.72
N LEU A 176 0.93 -7.43 -27.43
CA LEU A 176 1.14 -8.03 -28.76
C LEU A 176 1.77 -9.41 -28.56
N GLU A 177 1.06 -10.46 -28.96
CA GLU A 177 1.59 -11.82 -28.96
C GLU A 177 2.34 -12.13 -30.25
N LYS A 178 3.51 -12.73 -30.13
CA LYS A 178 4.31 -13.31 -31.23
C LYS A 178 4.65 -14.74 -30.89
N LYS A 179 4.62 -15.61 -31.90
CA LYS A 179 5.01 -17.03 -31.77
C LYS A 179 6.20 -17.31 -32.67
N CYS A 180 7.11 -18.18 -32.21
CA CYS A 180 8.28 -18.60 -32.98
C CYS A 180 8.65 -20.05 -32.69
N ASN A 181 9.51 -20.64 -33.51
CA ASN A 181 10.11 -21.93 -33.20
C ASN A 181 11.10 -21.82 -32.03
N HIS A 182 11.26 -22.88 -31.25
CA HIS A 182 12.21 -22.94 -30.16
C HIS A 182 13.65 -23.10 -30.65
N GLU A 183 14.10 -22.11 -31.40
CA GLU A 183 15.41 -22.03 -32.05
C GLU A 183 16.01 -20.64 -31.88
N VAL A 184 17.30 -20.55 -31.69
CA VAL A 184 18.01 -19.27 -31.46
C VAL A 184 17.71 -18.25 -32.55
N LYS A 185 17.84 -18.64 -33.82
CA LYS A 185 17.60 -17.73 -34.96
C LYS A 185 16.17 -17.21 -35.00
N SER A 186 15.18 -18.08 -34.80
CA SER A 186 13.75 -17.73 -34.82
C SER A 186 13.39 -16.79 -33.66
N LEU A 187 13.90 -17.08 -32.48
CA LEU A 187 13.67 -16.22 -31.29
C LEU A 187 14.37 -14.86 -31.44
N SER A 188 15.64 -14.83 -31.88
CA SER A 188 16.38 -13.58 -32.10
C SER A 188 15.67 -12.68 -33.11
N SER A 189 15.15 -13.24 -34.21
CA SER A 189 14.37 -12.49 -35.19
C SER A 189 13.12 -11.85 -34.59
N LYS A 190 12.39 -12.59 -33.73
CA LYS A 190 11.16 -12.06 -33.07
C LYS A 190 11.48 -11.02 -32.00
N ILE A 191 12.60 -11.13 -31.33
CA ILE A 191 13.09 -10.08 -30.39
C ILE A 191 13.43 -8.82 -31.17
N GLN A 192 14.20 -8.92 -32.27
CA GLN A 192 14.54 -7.77 -33.10
C GLN A 192 13.31 -7.08 -33.67
N GLU A 193 12.38 -7.82 -34.22
CA GLU A 193 11.08 -7.32 -34.71
C GLU A 193 10.32 -6.56 -33.61
N SER A 194 10.34 -7.06 -32.37
CA SER A 194 9.70 -6.40 -31.23
C SER A 194 10.41 -5.10 -30.82
N ILE A 195 11.72 -5.03 -30.95
CA ILE A 195 12.51 -3.82 -30.73
C ILE A 195 12.17 -2.78 -31.81
N ASP A 196 12.13 -3.19 -33.07
CA ASP A 196 11.84 -2.32 -34.21
C ASP A 196 10.41 -1.75 -34.15
N GLU A 197 9.48 -2.49 -33.53
CA GLU A 197 8.10 -2.07 -33.23
C GLU A 197 7.96 -1.26 -31.93
N ASN A 198 9.06 -0.83 -31.33
CA ASN A 198 9.12 -0.01 -30.11
C ASN A 198 8.43 -0.65 -28.89
N ALA A 199 8.66 -1.95 -28.66
CA ALA A 199 8.26 -2.59 -27.42
C ALA A 199 9.02 -2.01 -26.23
N ASP A 200 8.30 -1.55 -25.20
CA ASP A 200 8.91 -1.15 -23.93
C ASP A 200 9.40 -2.36 -23.11
N ILE A 201 8.65 -3.45 -23.20
CA ILE A 201 8.92 -4.69 -22.45
C ILE A 201 8.71 -5.88 -23.40
N ILE A 202 9.69 -6.75 -23.46
CA ILE A 202 9.61 -8.01 -24.20
C ILE A 202 9.63 -9.15 -23.19
N LEU A 203 8.54 -9.91 -23.13
CA LEU A 203 8.43 -11.12 -22.29
C LEU A 203 8.63 -12.34 -23.20
N VAL A 204 9.57 -13.21 -22.84
CA VAL A 204 9.86 -14.43 -23.59
C VAL A 204 9.47 -15.63 -22.75
N PHE A 205 8.59 -16.48 -23.30
CA PHE A 205 8.24 -17.77 -22.72
C PHE A 205 8.82 -18.89 -23.58
N GLY A 206 9.82 -19.60 -23.04
CA GLY A 206 10.43 -20.75 -23.69
C GLY A 206 9.54 -21.98 -23.60
N ALA A 207 9.57 -22.84 -24.62
CA ALA A 207 9.03 -24.19 -24.49
C ALA A 207 9.83 -24.93 -23.40
N SER A 208 9.14 -25.60 -22.48
CA SER A 208 9.81 -26.55 -21.58
C SER A 208 10.22 -27.80 -22.35
N ALA A 209 11.35 -28.34 -22.02
CA ALA A 209 11.85 -29.61 -22.58
C ALA A 209 10.96 -30.77 -22.20
#